data_1eda08aba4446323e44e9a5b77255394
#
_entry.id   1eda08aba4446323e44e9a5b77255394
#
_cell.length_a   1.000
_cell.length_b   1.000
_cell.length_c   1.000
_cell.angle_alpha   90.00
_cell.angle_beta   90.00
_cell.angle_gamma   90.00
#
_symmetry.space_group_name_H-M   'P 1'
#
loop_
_entity.id
_entity.type
_entity.pdbx_description
1 polymer ?
#
loop_
_entity_poly.entity_id
_entity_poly.type
_entity_poly.pdbx_seq_one_letter_code
_entity_poly.pdbx_strand_id
1 'polypeptide(L)'
;MKRTTIFALLIAMVFINTSCRENKEEPINNSVIPQGTVVDYMPKSSKRGVSFSFTNVMDLPLLSPYITWDYNWGNTPTNDAALWFDTNGMDFCPMCWNGNYSADRIRSFVAAHPNTKYLLAFNEPNLTDQANMTPAQAAALWPPIVALAKELNLKLISPAMNYGTLAGYSNPIKWLDEFFAQPGVSIDDVHAISIHCYMSSPSAVQDYVRMFRKYNKPVWLTEFCAWDPVPGNVEVQKDYMCSVLNFLESEALVERYAWFIPRSSASLDKAPYMQLLTHTNPPTLTPLGEMFCYLSPMDTTVWLDAKRTILASEYVKLKNTSMALRPSNDSVALASAGVPGLMITNFAAGQQLTYQLYTATQTKQLNLRYNGYSNSICELHVDGKLQNYIDMPRNGSSTEWVTASIPLELTPGCHTVMLALFSGSCSLSALELTK
;
A
#
# COMPACT_ATOMS: atom_id res chain seq x y z
N MET A 1 -74.23 -43.42 -32.62
CA MET A 1 -73.18 -44.07 -31.85
C MET A 1 -72.02 -43.08 -31.68
N LYS A 2 -71.93 -42.35 -30.58
CA LYS A 2 -70.73 -41.65 -30.14
C LYS A 2 -70.74 -41.72 -28.62
N ARG A 3 -69.68 -42.35 -28.04
CA ARG A 3 -69.46 -42.45 -26.60
C ARG A 3 -68.87 -41.20 -26.11
N THR A 4 -69.48 -40.58 -25.11
CA THR A 4 -68.97 -39.43 -24.40
C THR A 4 -68.34 -39.90 -23.07
N THR A 5 -67.07 -39.73 -22.89
CA THR A 5 -66.34 -40.08 -21.66
C THR A 5 -66.36 -38.88 -20.75
N ILE A 6 -66.90 -39.02 -19.55
CA ILE A 6 -66.91 -38.02 -18.49
C ILE A 6 -65.66 -38.19 -17.67
N PHE A 7 -64.83 -37.13 -17.60
CA PHE A 7 -63.67 -37.01 -16.66
C PHE A 7 -64.15 -36.40 -15.34
N ALA A 8 -64.08 -37.19 -14.28
CA ALA A 8 -64.32 -36.70 -12.92
C ALA A 8 -63.07 -36.05 -12.37
N LEU A 9 -63.19 -34.77 -11.98
CA LEU A 9 -62.13 -34.01 -11.36
C LEU A 9 -62.18 -34.20 -9.83
N LEU A 10 -61.18 -34.90 -9.24
CA LEU A 10 -61.03 -35.01 -7.79
C LEU A 10 -60.27 -33.75 -7.29
N ILE A 11 -60.96 -32.92 -6.51
CA ILE A 11 -60.34 -31.81 -5.78
C ILE A 11 -59.84 -32.34 -4.43
N ALA A 12 -58.56 -32.47 -4.28
CA ALA A 12 -57.93 -32.76 -2.99
C ALA A 12 -57.75 -31.42 -2.21
N MET A 13 -58.51 -31.25 -1.14
CA MET A 13 -58.29 -30.19 -0.17
C MET A 13 -57.04 -30.53 0.66
N VAL A 14 -55.99 -29.74 0.47
CA VAL A 14 -54.82 -29.76 1.36
C VAL A 14 -55.09 -28.79 2.51
N PHE A 15 -55.27 -29.32 3.71
CA PHE A 15 -55.24 -28.52 4.94
C PHE A 15 -53.84 -28.11 5.22
N ILE A 16 -53.53 -26.82 5.07
CA ILE A 16 -52.27 -26.23 5.52
C ILE A 16 -52.41 -25.91 7.02
N ASN A 17 -51.81 -26.75 7.85
CA ASN A 17 -51.58 -26.44 9.25
C ASN A 17 -50.50 -25.36 9.35
N THR A 18 -50.88 -24.11 9.56
CA THR A 18 -49.98 -23.02 9.97
C THR A 18 -49.64 -23.23 11.46
N SER A 19 -48.58 -23.99 11.72
CA SER A 19 -47.90 -23.97 13.03
C SER A 19 -47.06 -22.69 13.07
N CYS A 20 -47.47 -21.75 13.90
CA CYS A 20 -46.59 -20.64 14.35
C CYS A 20 -45.36 -21.26 15.04
N ARG A 21 -44.27 -21.40 14.31
CA ARG A 21 -42.94 -21.56 14.96
C ARG A 21 -42.57 -20.20 15.48
N GLU A 22 -42.56 -20.04 16.78
CA GLU A 22 -41.75 -19.01 17.47
C GLU A 22 -40.32 -19.21 17.00
N ASN A 23 -39.80 -18.27 16.24
CA ASN A 23 -38.38 -18.15 16.01
C ASN A 23 -37.75 -17.79 17.35
N LYS A 24 -37.29 -18.77 18.08
CA LYS A 24 -36.27 -18.55 19.10
C LYS A 24 -35.05 -18.12 18.34
N GLU A 25 -34.74 -16.82 18.36
CA GLU A 25 -33.41 -16.33 18.00
C GLU A 25 -32.41 -17.07 18.88
N GLU A 26 -31.63 -17.95 18.26
CA GLU A 26 -30.47 -18.52 18.93
C GLU A 26 -29.57 -17.34 19.30
N PRO A 27 -29.00 -17.29 20.51
CA PRO A 27 -28.07 -16.25 20.88
C PRO A 27 -26.91 -16.31 19.89
N ILE A 28 -26.70 -15.24 19.12
CA ILE A 28 -25.56 -15.06 18.23
C ILE A 28 -24.33 -15.21 19.13
N ASN A 29 -23.68 -16.35 19.02
CA ASN A 29 -22.42 -16.61 19.72
C ASN A 29 -21.34 -15.74 19.03
N ASN A 30 -21.19 -14.49 19.50
CA ASN A 30 -20.26 -13.49 19.00
C ASN A 30 -18.80 -13.75 19.44
N SER A 31 -18.40 -14.97 19.67
CA SER A 31 -16.99 -15.31 19.73
C SER A 31 -16.47 -15.56 18.32
N VAL A 32 -16.49 -14.56 17.45
CA VAL A 32 -15.65 -14.57 16.26
C VAL A 32 -14.22 -14.44 16.76
N ILE A 33 -13.53 -15.57 16.89
CA ILE A 33 -12.08 -15.58 17.05
C ILE A 33 -11.54 -14.85 15.82
N PRO A 34 -10.84 -13.70 15.97
CA PRO A 34 -10.40 -12.95 14.82
C PRO A 34 -9.43 -13.79 14.00
N GLN A 35 -9.68 -13.88 12.70
CA GLN A 35 -8.68 -14.37 11.77
C GLN A 35 -7.61 -13.27 11.62
N GLY A 36 -6.60 -13.26 12.50
CA GLY A 36 -5.53 -12.28 12.45
C GLY A 36 -4.69 -12.28 13.73
N THR A 37 -3.55 -11.64 13.65
CA THR A 37 -2.58 -11.54 14.76
C THR A 37 -2.75 -10.22 15.49
N VAL A 38 -2.76 -10.25 16.82
CA VAL A 38 -2.70 -9.04 17.65
C VAL A 38 -1.25 -8.56 17.70
N VAL A 39 -1.04 -7.28 17.40
CA VAL A 39 0.28 -6.64 17.36
C VAL A 39 0.27 -5.31 18.11
N ASP A 40 1.41 -4.93 18.66
CA ASP A 40 1.56 -3.62 19.33
C ASP A 40 1.63 -2.48 18.32
N TYR A 41 2.21 -2.71 17.13
CA TYR A 41 2.42 -1.71 16.09
C TYR A 41 2.15 -2.32 14.72
N MET A 42 1.73 -1.47 13.76
CA MET A 42 1.59 -1.89 12.36
C MET A 42 2.90 -2.49 11.86
N PRO A 43 2.86 -3.66 11.20
CA PRO A 43 4.05 -4.22 10.55
C PRO A 43 4.49 -3.33 9.39
N LYS A 44 5.73 -3.50 8.93
CA LYS A 44 6.16 -2.86 7.70
C LYS A 44 5.41 -3.44 6.50
N SER A 45 5.12 -2.58 5.51
CA SER A 45 4.42 -3.00 4.29
C SER A 45 5.21 -4.08 3.54
N SER A 46 4.56 -5.18 3.19
CA SER A 46 5.15 -6.21 2.32
C SER A 46 5.36 -5.74 0.87
N LYS A 47 4.70 -4.65 0.47
CA LYS A 47 4.76 -4.09 -0.88
C LYS A 47 5.84 -3.02 -1.06
N ARG A 48 6.17 -2.29 0.04
CA ARG A 48 6.95 -1.05 0.00
C ARG A 48 8.44 -1.32 -0.13
N GLY A 49 9.05 -0.67 -1.10
CA GLY A 49 10.48 -0.70 -1.35
C GLY A 49 11.00 0.63 -1.89
N VAL A 50 12.28 0.65 -2.22
CA VAL A 50 12.92 1.79 -2.89
C VAL A 50 13.77 1.30 -4.06
N SER A 51 13.97 2.15 -5.07
CA SER A 51 14.95 1.94 -6.12
C SER A 51 16.18 2.80 -5.81
N PHE A 52 17.22 2.18 -5.21
CA PHE A 52 18.34 2.96 -4.70
C PHE A 52 19.63 2.16 -4.54
N SER A 53 20.77 2.82 -4.76
CA SER A 53 22.07 2.25 -4.44
C SER A 53 22.56 2.76 -3.09
N PHE A 54 22.42 1.95 -2.05
CA PHE A 54 22.87 2.27 -0.71
C PHE A 54 24.39 2.27 -0.62
N THR A 55 25.00 3.43 -0.90
CA THR A 55 26.45 3.66 -0.74
C THR A 55 26.80 4.24 0.61
N ASN A 56 25.83 4.85 1.31
CA ASN A 56 25.95 5.31 2.68
C ASN A 56 25.16 4.38 3.60
N VAL A 57 25.83 3.55 4.36
CA VAL A 57 25.21 2.59 5.29
C VAL A 57 24.34 3.25 6.37
N MET A 58 24.53 4.52 6.67
CA MET A 58 23.70 5.27 7.63
C MET A 58 22.27 5.53 7.11
N ASP A 59 22.02 5.35 5.83
CA ASP A 59 20.69 5.47 5.23
C ASP A 59 19.82 4.24 5.54
N LEU A 60 20.44 3.08 5.70
CA LEU A 60 19.77 1.80 5.91
C LEU A 60 18.92 1.76 7.19
N PRO A 61 19.43 2.16 8.38
CA PRO A 61 18.64 2.15 9.61
C PRO A 61 17.41 3.06 9.56
N LEU A 62 17.41 4.09 8.72
CA LEU A 62 16.29 5.03 8.60
C LEU A 62 15.15 4.46 7.77
N LEU A 63 15.43 3.61 6.77
CA LEU A 63 14.44 3.09 5.84
C LEU A 63 14.07 1.63 6.11
N SER A 64 15.02 0.78 6.53
CA SER A 64 14.80 -0.66 6.70
C SER A 64 13.68 -1.05 7.69
N PRO A 65 13.29 -0.26 8.70
CA PRO A 65 12.12 -0.56 9.51
C PRO A 65 10.80 -0.47 8.75
N TYR A 66 10.77 0.19 7.59
CA TYR A 66 9.54 0.56 6.87
C TYR A 66 9.44 -0.04 5.47
N ILE A 67 10.55 -0.53 4.89
CA ILE A 67 10.62 -1.15 3.56
C ILE A 67 11.02 -2.61 3.66
N THR A 68 10.60 -3.40 2.67
CA THR A 68 10.88 -4.85 2.63
C THR A 68 11.78 -5.26 1.49
N TRP A 69 12.05 -4.36 0.54
CA TRP A 69 12.87 -4.70 -0.61
C TRP A 69 13.53 -3.47 -1.25
N ASP A 70 14.56 -3.74 -2.05
CA ASP A 70 15.36 -2.78 -2.77
C ASP A 70 15.91 -3.38 -4.07
N TYR A 71 16.20 -2.54 -5.03
CA TYR A 71 17.05 -2.83 -6.17
C TYR A 71 17.82 -1.56 -6.60
N ASN A 72 18.94 -1.73 -7.29
CA ASN A 72 19.84 -0.63 -7.60
C ASN A 72 20.27 -0.62 -9.08
N TRP A 73 19.44 -1.15 -9.97
CA TRP A 73 19.71 -1.31 -11.41
C TRP A 73 20.89 -2.23 -11.75
N GLY A 74 21.59 -2.75 -10.75
CA GLY A 74 22.77 -3.59 -10.88
C GLY A 74 22.53 -5.08 -10.58
N ASN A 75 23.58 -5.85 -10.75
CA ASN A 75 23.54 -7.28 -10.45
C ASN A 75 23.64 -7.58 -8.95
N THR A 76 24.22 -6.67 -8.17
CA THR A 76 24.47 -6.83 -6.72
C THR A 76 24.43 -5.46 -6.02
N PRO A 77 24.08 -5.40 -4.73
CA PRO A 77 24.27 -4.21 -3.91
C PRO A 77 25.74 -4.06 -3.49
N THR A 78 26.06 -3.07 -2.65
CA THR A 78 27.33 -3.04 -1.90
C THR A 78 27.35 -4.17 -0.87
N ASN A 79 28.55 -4.64 -0.46
CA ASN A 79 28.66 -5.73 0.52
C ASN A 79 28.00 -5.36 1.86
N ASP A 80 28.19 -4.14 2.32
CA ASP A 80 27.59 -3.66 3.58
C ASP A 80 26.06 -3.62 3.52
N ALA A 81 25.50 -3.19 2.39
CA ALA A 81 24.06 -3.22 2.17
C ALA A 81 23.52 -4.65 2.10
N ALA A 82 24.22 -5.57 1.44
CA ALA A 82 23.83 -6.97 1.36
C ALA A 82 23.72 -7.63 2.75
N LEU A 83 24.75 -7.42 3.60
CA LEU A 83 24.75 -7.92 4.97
C LEU A 83 23.61 -7.31 5.81
N TRP A 84 23.35 -6.01 5.60
CA TRP A 84 22.22 -5.33 6.27
C TRP A 84 20.87 -5.92 5.85
N PHE A 85 20.67 -6.17 4.57
CA PHE A 85 19.43 -6.74 4.03
C PHE A 85 19.15 -8.12 4.63
N ASP A 86 20.13 -9.00 4.66
CA ASP A 86 20.00 -10.33 5.28
C ASP A 86 19.61 -10.23 6.75
N THR A 87 20.27 -9.34 7.50
CA THR A 87 20.06 -9.18 8.94
C THR A 87 18.69 -8.59 9.27
N ASN A 88 18.14 -7.74 8.39
CA ASN A 88 16.90 -7.02 8.63
C ASN A 88 15.70 -7.56 7.81
N GLY A 89 15.87 -8.73 7.18
CA GLY A 89 14.80 -9.39 6.42
C GLY A 89 14.30 -8.56 5.24
N MET A 90 15.22 -7.90 4.53
CA MET A 90 14.95 -7.18 3.29
C MET A 90 15.38 -8.00 2.08
N ASP A 91 14.58 -7.97 1.02
CA ASP A 91 14.93 -8.58 -0.25
C ASP A 91 15.75 -7.59 -1.10
N PHE A 92 16.93 -7.98 -1.59
CA PHE A 92 17.53 -7.32 -2.72
C PHE A 92 17.16 -8.07 -4.01
N CYS A 93 16.79 -7.32 -5.05
CA CYS A 93 16.44 -7.89 -6.35
C CYS A 93 17.54 -7.58 -7.37
N PRO A 94 18.43 -8.54 -7.73
CA PRO A 94 19.35 -8.40 -8.86
C PRO A 94 18.61 -8.03 -10.14
N MET A 95 19.24 -7.23 -11.02
CA MET A 95 18.67 -6.82 -12.30
C MET A 95 19.58 -7.14 -13.48
N CYS A 96 19.00 -7.69 -14.54
CA CYS A 96 19.57 -7.78 -15.88
C CYS A 96 19.14 -6.54 -16.67
N TRP A 97 19.78 -5.38 -16.46
CA TRP A 97 19.37 -4.07 -16.96
C TRP A 97 19.18 -4.04 -18.49
N ASN A 98 20.05 -4.75 -19.22
CA ASN A 98 19.95 -5.02 -20.66
C ASN A 98 20.63 -6.37 -20.95
N GLY A 99 21.02 -6.65 -22.21
CA GLY A 99 21.74 -7.87 -22.57
C GLY A 99 23.18 -7.96 -22.03
N ASN A 100 23.73 -6.87 -21.50
CA ASN A 100 25.09 -6.83 -20.94
C ASN A 100 25.05 -6.87 -19.39
N TYR A 101 24.73 -8.04 -18.84
CA TYR A 101 24.74 -8.29 -17.39
C TYR A 101 25.73 -9.41 -17.04
N SER A 102 26.12 -9.53 -15.79
CA SER A 102 27.02 -10.59 -15.34
C SER A 102 26.25 -11.70 -14.63
N ALA A 103 25.96 -12.78 -15.33
CA ALA A 103 25.32 -13.97 -14.76
C ALA A 103 26.14 -14.54 -13.58
N ASP A 104 27.48 -14.54 -13.68
CA ASP A 104 28.35 -15.07 -12.63
C ASP A 104 28.32 -14.23 -11.35
N ARG A 105 28.19 -12.89 -11.47
CA ARG A 105 27.98 -12.03 -10.29
C ARG A 105 26.64 -12.32 -9.64
N ILE A 106 25.58 -12.51 -10.42
CA ILE A 106 24.24 -12.87 -9.89
C ILE A 106 24.32 -14.24 -9.21
N ARG A 107 24.94 -15.26 -9.82
CA ARG A 107 25.14 -16.58 -9.21
C ARG A 107 25.87 -16.49 -7.88
N SER A 108 27.00 -15.78 -7.86
CA SER A 108 27.80 -15.60 -6.65
C SER A 108 27.04 -14.89 -5.55
N PHE A 109 26.26 -13.86 -5.91
CA PHE A 109 25.43 -13.12 -4.97
C PHE A 109 24.33 -14.01 -4.38
N VAL A 110 23.57 -14.73 -5.21
CA VAL A 110 22.48 -15.63 -4.76
C VAL A 110 23.02 -16.76 -3.90
N ALA A 111 24.20 -17.31 -4.24
CA ALA A 111 24.84 -18.35 -3.44
C ALA A 111 25.24 -17.85 -2.04
N ALA A 112 25.67 -16.58 -1.93
CA ALA A 112 26.01 -15.96 -0.65
C ALA A 112 24.77 -15.47 0.12
N HIS A 113 23.66 -15.16 -0.57
CA HIS A 113 22.43 -14.58 -0.04
C HIS A 113 21.22 -15.44 -0.45
N PRO A 114 21.03 -16.64 0.13
CA PRO A 114 20.06 -17.64 -0.32
C PRO A 114 18.59 -17.21 -0.13
N ASN A 115 18.33 -16.12 0.59
CA ASN A 115 17.01 -15.53 0.73
C ASN A 115 16.59 -14.66 -0.48
N THR A 116 17.46 -14.46 -1.47
CA THR A 116 17.14 -13.77 -2.73
C THR A 116 16.04 -14.52 -3.46
N LYS A 117 14.97 -13.83 -3.85
CA LYS A 117 13.75 -14.46 -4.39
C LYS A 117 13.44 -14.08 -5.84
N TYR A 118 13.94 -12.94 -6.30
CA TYR A 118 13.51 -12.31 -7.55
C TYR A 118 14.68 -11.90 -8.41
N LEU A 119 14.46 -11.89 -9.72
CA LEU A 119 15.37 -11.36 -10.72
C LEU A 119 14.59 -10.36 -11.59
N LEU A 120 15.02 -9.11 -11.64
CA LEU A 120 14.46 -8.09 -12.52
C LEU A 120 15.09 -8.22 -13.92
N ALA A 121 14.26 -8.02 -14.96
CA ALA A 121 14.74 -8.01 -16.33
C ALA A 121 15.01 -6.59 -16.84
N PHE A 122 14.96 -6.37 -18.15
CA PHE A 122 15.38 -5.16 -18.84
C PHE A 122 14.74 -3.88 -18.31
N ASN A 123 15.55 -2.83 -18.18
CA ASN A 123 15.11 -1.51 -17.76
C ASN A 123 14.63 -0.69 -18.96
N GLU A 124 13.34 -0.37 -18.98
CA GLU A 124 12.70 0.52 -19.96
C GLU A 124 13.16 0.29 -21.41
N PRO A 125 13.01 -0.93 -21.95
CA PRO A 125 13.52 -1.24 -23.27
C PRO A 125 12.87 -0.42 -24.40
N ASN A 126 11.69 0.16 -24.15
CA ASN A 126 11.00 1.02 -25.11
C ASN A 126 11.40 2.51 -25.01
N LEU A 127 12.46 2.85 -24.26
CA LEU A 127 13.06 4.18 -24.23
C LEU A 127 14.44 4.17 -24.92
N THR A 128 14.70 5.18 -25.76
CA THR A 128 15.92 5.29 -26.56
C THR A 128 17.18 5.63 -25.76
N ASP A 129 17.02 6.18 -24.58
CA ASP A 129 18.08 6.53 -23.62
C ASP A 129 18.24 5.51 -22.48
N GLN A 130 17.48 4.43 -22.52
CA GLN A 130 17.54 3.32 -21.56
C GLN A 130 18.00 2.03 -22.27
N ALA A 131 17.46 0.86 -21.95
CA ALA A 131 17.91 -0.38 -22.58
C ALA A 131 17.71 -0.41 -24.10
N ASN A 132 16.82 0.40 -24.65
CA ASN A 132 16.66 0.70 -26.07
C ASN A 132 16.60 -0.54 -26.96
N MET A 133 15.57 -1.34 -26.79
CA MET A 133 15.38 -2.60 -27.53
C MET A 133 13.97 -2.70 -28.07
N THR A 134 13.84 -3.10 -29.33
CA THR A 134 12.57 -3.57 -29.88
C THR A 134 12.16 -4.89 -29.21
N PRO A 135 10.88 -5.29 -29.24
CA PRO A 135 10.43 -6.58 -28.73
C PRO A 135 11.23 -7.77 -29.27
N ALA A 136 11.56 -7.76 -30.58
CA ALA A 136 12.36 -8.83 -31.19
C ALA A 136 13.82 -8.86 -30.70
N GLN A 137 14.44 -7.70 -30.48
CA GLN A 137 15.80 -7.62 -29.91
C GLN A 137 15.82 -8.10 -28.46
N ALA A 138 14.86 -7.71 -27.66
CA ALA A 138 14.71 -8.18 -26.27
C ALA A 138 14.46 -9.69 -26.22
N ALA A 139 13.60 -10.22 -27.10
CA ALA A 139 13.32 -11.65 -27.18
C ALA A 139 14.55 -12.49 -27.53
N ALA A 140 15.45 -11.97 -28.40
CA ALA A 140 16.70 -12.66 -28.71
C ALA A 140 17.64 -12.80 -27.49
N LEU A 141 17.53 -11.91 -26.50
CA LEU A 141 18.33 -11.90 -25.27
C LEU A 141 17.60 -12.56 -24.08
N TRP A 142 16.34 -12.96 -24.26
CA TRP A 142 15.48 -13.45 -23.18
C TRP A 142 15.83 -14.86 -22.65
N PRO A 143 16.10 -15.88 -23.51
CA PRO A 143 16.28 -17.25 -23.06
C PRO A 143 17.38 -17.44 -22.01
N PRO A 144 18.58 -16.79 -22.08
CA PRO A 144 19.58 -16.89 -21.03
C PRO A 144 19.13 -16.35 -19.67
N ILE A 145 18.28 -15.30 -19.65
CA ILE A 145 17.75 -14.71 -18.40
C ILE A 145 16.75 -15.69 -17.78
N VAL A 146 15.87 -16.28 -18.56
CA VAL A 146 14.93 -17.31 -18.11
C VAL A 146 15.69 -18.53 -17.56
N ALA A 147 16.75 -18.98 -18.26
CA ALA A 147 17.57 -20.08 -17.81
C ALA A 147 18.27 -19.78 -16.48
N LEU A 148 18.82 -18.57 -16.33
CA LEU A 148 19.46 -18.13 -15.08
C LEU A 148 18.45 -18.05 -13.93
N ALA A 149 17.25 -17.50 -14.16
CA ALA A 149 16.20 -17.46 -13.14
C ALA A 149 15.79 -18.87 -12.68
N LYS A 150 15.60 -19.80 -13.61
CA LYS A 150 15.27 -21.20 -13.32
C LYS A 150 16.41 -21.93 -12.58
N GLU A 151 17.65 -21.74 -13.02
CA GLU A 151 18.87 -22.30 -12.39
C GLU A 151 18.95 -21.89 -10.91
N LEU A 152 18.69 -20.62 -10.62
CA LEU A 152 18.81 -20.04 -9.28
C LEU A 152 17.49 -20.07 -8.47
N ASN A 153 16.45 -20.69 -9.00
CA ASN A 153 15.11 -20.72 -8.38
C ASN A 153 14.57 -19.33 -8.05
N LEU A 154 14.81 -18.35 -8.92
CA LEU A 154 14.33 -16.98 -8.79
C LEU A 154 13.03 -16.77 -9.57
N LYS A 155 12.12 -16.00 -9.02
CA LYS A 155 10.94 -15.49 -9.72
C LYS A 155 11.36 -14.36 -10.66
N LEU A 156 11.17 -14.56 -11.96
CA LEU A 156 11.54 -13.57 -12.97
C LEU A 156 10.47 -12.48 -13.09
N ILE A 157 10.90 -11.23 -13.07
CA ILE A 157 10.05 -10.06 -13.26
C ILE A 157 10.22 -9.57 -14.70
N SER A 158 9.14 -9.15 -15.36
CA SER A 158 9.18 -8.71 -16.76
C SER A 158 10.12 -7.52 -17.00
N PRO A 159 10.45 -7.22 -18.26
CA PRO A 159 11.01 -5.91 -18.60
C PRO A 159 10.18 -4.79 -17.98
N ALA A 160 10.84 -3.78 -17.38
CA ALA A 160 10.18 -2.63 -16.78
C ALA A 160 9.70 -1.67 -17.89
N MET A 161 8.43 -1.34 -17.89
CA MET A 161 7.80 -0.57 -18.96
C MET A 161 7.41 0.83 -18.51
N ASN A 162 7.63 1.81 -19.37
CA ASN A 162 7.14 3.18 -19.24
C ASN A 162 6.44 3.61 -20.53
N TYR A 163 5.87 4.81 -20.61
CA TYR A 163 5.56 5.43 -21.88
C TYR A 163 6.87 5.70 -22.63
N GLY A 164 7.01 5.14 -23.84
CA GLY A 164 8.31 5.02 -24.52
C GLY A 164 8.61 6.12 -25.51
N THR A 165 9.90 6.29 -25.79
CA THR A 165 10.44 7.17 -26.85
C THR A 165 10.92 6.41 -28.08
N LEU A 166 11.01 5.08 -28.00
CA LEU A 166 11.38 4.23 -29.13
C LEU A 166 10.30 4.29 -30.21
N ALA A 167 10.71 4.55 -31.47
CA ALA A 167 9.79 4.71 -32.60
C ALA A 167 8.86 3.49 -32.75
N GLY A 168 7.56 3.74 -32.75
CA GLY A 168 6.52 2.73 -32.83
C GLY A 168 6.13 2.07 -31.49
N TYR A 169 6.82 2.40 -30.39
CA TYR A 169 6.65 1.76 -29.07
C TYR A 169 6.45 2.77 -27.93
N SER A 170 5.77 3.87 -28.20
CA SER A 170 5.36 4.81 -27.14
C SER A 170 4.36 4.19 -26.17
N ASN A 171 3.54 3.24 -26.62
CA ASN A 171 2.61 2.50 -25.79
C ASN A 171 3.29 1.26 -25.19
N PRO A 172 3.42 1.16 -23.84
CA PRO A 172 4.05 0.02 -23.17
C PRO A 172 3.31 -1.31 -23.39
N ILE A 173 1.98 -1.27 -23.49
CA ILE A 173 1.17 -2.47 -23.76
C ILE A 173 1.50 -3.04 -25.13
N LYS A 174 1.63 -2.20 -26.16
CA LYS A 174 2.00 -2.66 -27.51
C LYS A 174 3.36 -3.35 -27.49
N TRP A 175 4.34 -2.76 -26.79
CA TRP A 175 5.68 -3.36 -26.71
C TRP A 175 5.63 -4.73 -26.02
N LEU A 176 4.93 -4.86 -24.87
CA LEU A 176 4.81 -6.13 -24.16
C LEU A 176 4.01 -7.17 -24.94
N ASP A 177 2.92 -6.79 -25.61
CA ASP A 177 2.12 -7.70 -26.44
C ASP A 177 2.98 -8.31 -27.56
N GLU A 178 3.77 -7.47 -28.26
CA GLU A 178 4.68 -7.93 -29.31
C GLU A 178 5.87 -8.74 -28.74
N PHE A 179 6.35 -8.42 -27.53
CA PHE A 179 7.40 -9.17 -26.85
C PHE A 179 6.94 -10.59 -26.49
N PHE A 180 5.79 -10.71 -25.83
CA PHE A 180 5.24 -12.02 -25.48
C PHE A 180 4.75 -12.83 -26.67
N ALA A 181 4.57 -12.22 -27.84
CA ALA A 181 4.27 -12.91 -29.08
C ALA A 181 5.52 -13.44 -29.79
N GLN A 182 6.75 -13.09 -29.36
CA GLN A 182 7.98 -13.57 -30.00
C GLN A 182 8.21 -15.06 -29.72
N PRO A 183 8.77 -15.81 -30.70
CA PRO A 183 9.16 -17.20 -30.49
C PRO A 183 10.13 -17.36 -29.31
N GLY A 184 9.85 -18.30 -28.42
CA GLY A 184 10.69 -18.59 -27.25
C GLY A 184 10.48 -17.65 -26.07
N VAL A 185 9.51 -16.74 -26.14
CA VAL A 185 9.09 -15.89 -25.00
C VAL A 185 7.72 -16.35 -24.52
N SER A 186 7.60 -16.59 -23.22
CA SER A 186 6.31 -16.94 -22.59
C SER A 186 6.03 -16.03 -21.41
N ILE A 187 4.79 -15.58 -21.30
CA ILE A 187 4.30 -14.87 -20.11
C ILE A 187 4.33 -15.77 -18.86
N ASP A 188 4.31 -17.10 -19.04
CA ASP A 188 4.36 -18.06 -17.93
C ASP A 188 5.74 -18.12 -17.27
N ASP A 189 6.80 -17.70 -17.96
CA ASP A 189 8.12 -17.54 -17.35
C ASP A 189 8.20 -16.34 -16.40
N VAL A 190 7.20 -15.44 -16.43
CA VAL A 190 7.20 -14.18 -15.68
C VAL A 190 6.27 -14.28 -14.46
N HIS A 191 6.79 -13.89 -13.29
CA HIS A 191 6.00 -13.83 -12.04
C HIS A 191 5.11 -12.58 -12.00
N ALA A 192 5.67 -11.41 -12.31
CA ALA A 192 4.99 -10.13 -12.26
C ALA A 192 5.37 -9.21 -13.42
N ILE A 193 4.51 -8.25 -13.76
CA ILE A 193 4.77 -7.21 -14.75
C ILE A 193 5.37 -5.99 -14.05
N SER A 194 6.58 -5.59 -14.45
CA SER A 194 7.28 -4.40 -13.97
C SER A 194 6.91 -3.17 -14.79
N ILE A 195 6.64 -2.07 -14.11
CA ILE A 195 6.31 -0.78 -14.72
C ILE A 195 6.96 0.38 -13.99
N HIS A 196 7.19 1.49 -14.70
CA HIS A 196 7.61 2.77 -14.17
C HIS A 196 6.56 3.83 -14.47
N CYS A 197 6.39 4.80 -13.57
CA CYS A 197 5.41 5.88 -13.75
C CYS A 197 5.85 7.17 -13.10
N TYR A 198 6.04 8.21 -13.93
CA TYR A 198 6.45 9.53 -13.47
C TYR A 198 5.36 10.60 -13.65
N MET A 199 4.14 10.19 -13.96
CA MET A 199 2.99 11.09 -14.09
C MET A 199 2.64 11.70 -12.72
N SER A 200 2.40 13.01 -12.68
CA SER A 200 2.11 13.75 -11.45
C SER A 200 0.63 13.72 -11.01
N SER A 201 -0.24 13.15 -11.84
CA SER A 201 -1.66 12.96 -11.50
C SER A 201 -1.87 11.60 -10.84
N PRO A 202 -2.31 11.53 -9.56
CA PRO A 202 -2.60 10.25 -8.90
C PRO A 202 -3.61 9.37 -9.63
N SER A 203 -4.65 9.96 -10.24
CA SER A 203 -5.63 9.19 -11.03
C SER A 203 -5.01 8.59 -12.29
N ALA A 204 -4.13 9.33 -12.97
CA ALA A 204 -3.42 8.81 -14.14
C ALA A 204 -2.49 7.63 -13.77
N VAL A 205 -1.82 7.69 -12.59
CA VAL A 205 -1.04 6.56 -12.07
C VAL A 205 -1.92 5.34 -11.82
N GLN A 206 -3.09 5.53 -11.20
CA GLN A 206 -4.05 4.45 -10.94
C GLN A 206 -4.51 3.79 -12.24
N ASP A 207 -4.89 4.58 -13.24
CA ASP A 207 -5.34 4.07 -14.53
C ASP A 207 -4.21 3.35 -15.26
N TYR A 208 -3.00 3.90 -15.22
CA TYR A 208 -1.81 3.28 -15.81
C TYR A 208 -1.51 1.91 -15.18
N VAL A 209 -1.46 1.81 -13.87
CA VAL A 209 -1.26 0.54 -13.16
C VAL A 209 -2.33 -0.48 -13.59
N ARG A 210 -3.59 -0.06 -13.64
CA ARG A 210 -4.71 -0.94 -14.00
C ARG A 210 -4.72 -1.41 -15.45
N MET A 211 -4.05 -0.71 -16.38
CA MET A 211 -3.90 -1.15 -17.77
C MET A 211 -3.24 -2.54 -17.87
N PHE A 212 -2.34 -2.88 -16.95
CA PHE A 212 -1.59 -4.13 -16.96
C PHE A 212 -2.36 -5.33 -16.39
N ARG A 213 -3.58 -5.13 -15.89
CA ARG A 213 -4.48 -6.22 -15.44
C ARG A 213 -4.75 -7.25 -16.53
N LYS A 214 -4.68 -6.85 -17.81
CA LYS A 214 -4.88 -7.75 -18.95
C LYS A 214 -3.94 -8.97 -18.98
N TYR A 215 -2.77 -8.87 -18.35
CA TYR A 215 -1.77 -9.95 -18.32
C TYR A 215 -2.05 -11.00 -17.25
N ASN A 216 -3.04 -10.77 -16.37
CA ASN A 216 -3.38 -11.65 -15.26
C ASN A 216 -2.18 -12.04 -14.39
N LYS A 217 -1.27 -11.10 -14.18
CA LYS A 217 -0.08 -11.18 -13.34
C LYS A 217 -0.09 -10.04 -12.33
N PRO A 218 0.55 -10.20 -11.15
CA PRO A 218 0.80 -9.07 -10.26
C PRO A 218 1.55 -7.95 -10.98
N VAL A 219 1.37 -6.73 -10.53
CA VAL A 219 2.11 -5.56 -11.01
C VAL A 219 3.11 -5.11 -9.95
N TRP A 220 4.34 -4.85 -10.41
CA TRP A 220 5.39 -4.19 -9.64
C TRP A 220 5.62 -2.80 -10.22
N LEU A 221 5.30 -1.76 -9.47
CA LEU A 221 5.63 -0.38 -9.82
C LEU A 221 7.04 -0.07 -9.28
N THR A 222 8.06 -0.42 -10.08
CA THR A 222 9.46 -0.43 -9.63
C THR A 222 10.10 0.94 -9.59
N GLU A 223 9.52 1.95 -10.25
CA GLU A 223 9.92 3.35 -10.12
C GLU A 223 8.70 4.25 -10.21
N PHE A 224 8.59 5.20 -9.28
CA PHE A 224 7.60 6.27 -9.38
C PHE A 224 7.91 7.43 -8.45
N CYS A 225 7.58 8.62 -8.90
CA CYS A 225 7.36 9.85 -8.14
C CYS A 225 6.61 10.83 -9.06
N ALA A 226 6.07 11.93 -8.52
CA ALA A 226 5.56 12.98 -9.39
C ALA A 226 6.73 13.72 -10.05
N TRP A 227 6.75 13.72 -11.38
CA TRP A 227 7.81 14.38 -12.18
C TRP A 227 7.28 15.07 -13.44
N ASP A 228 6.27 14.52 -14.10
CA ASP A 228 5.70 15.08 -15.31
C ASP A 228 4.16 15.28 -15.17
N PRO A 229 3.70 16.54 -15.17
CA PRO A 229 4.48 17.77 -15.06
C PRO A 229 5.22 17.90 -13.72
N VAL A 230 6.33 18.64 -13.74
CA VAL A 230 7.16 18.85 -12.53
C VAL A 230 6.32 19.49 -11.40
N PRO A 231 6.34 18.94 -10.18
CA PRO A 231 5.64 19.53 -9.03
C PRO A 231 6.07 20.98 -8.78
N GLY A 232 5.13 21.86 -8.48
CA GLY A 232 5.43 23.26 -8.20
C GLY A 232 6.17 23.51 -6.87
N ASN A 233 6.02 22.58 -5.91
CA ASN A 233 6.67 22.61 -4.60
C ASN A 233 6.57 21.23 -3.92
N VAL A 234 7.20 21.11 -2.74
CA VAL A 234 7.23 19.86 -1.99
C VAL A 234 5.85 19.44 -1.44
N GLU A 235 4.94 20.37 -1.20
CA GLU A 235 3.59 20.03 -0.73
C GLU A 235 2.80 19.28 -1.79
N VAL A 236 2.96 19.65 -3.06
CA VAL A 236 2.37 18.91 -4.20
C VAL A 236 2.92 17.47 -4.26
N GLN A 237 4.24 17.29 -4.02
CA GLN A 237 4.83 15.96 -3.96
C GLN A 237 4.31 15.14 -2.78
N LYS A 238 4.07 15.77 -1.62
CA LYS A 238 3.49 15.13 -0.45
C LYS A 238 2.05 14.68 -0.68
N ASP A 239 1.21 15.52 -1.31
CA ASP A 239 -0.17 15.19 -1.64
C ASP A 239 -0.24 14.06 -2.68
N TYR A 240 0.63 14.09 -3.68
CA TYR A 240 0.81 13.00 -4.62
C TYR A 240 1.17 11.69 -3.90
N MET A 241 2.22 11.73 -3.07
CA MET A 241 2.66 10.56 -2.30
C MET A 241 1.53 9.98 -1.47
N CYS A 242 0.82 10.80 -0.71
CA CYS A 242 -0.32 10.37 0.10
C CYS A 242 -1.36 9.61 -0.74
N SER A 243 -1.78 10.19 -1.86
CA SER A 243 -2.81 9.62 -2.73
C SER A 243 -2.35 8.33 -3.40
N VAL A 244 -1.11 8.31 -3.93
CA VAL A 244 -0.59 7.17 -4.67
C VAL A 244 -0.25 6.02 -3.75
N LEU A 245 0.39 6.25 -2.59
CA LEU A 245 0.70 5.17 -1.65
C LEU A 245 -0.56 4.52 -1.08
N ASN A 246 -1.58 5.30 -0.72
CA ASN A 246 -2.87 4.74 -0.28
C ASN A 246 -3.51 3.84 -1.35
N PHE A 247 -3.40 4.22 -2.62
CA PHE A 247 -3.83 3.38 -3.73
C PHE A 247 -2.99 2.10 -3.83
N LEU A 248 -1.66 2.22 -3.85
CA LEU A 248 -0.75 1.07 -4.04
C LEU A 248 -0.87 0.05 -2.90
N GLU A 249 -1.04 0.51 -1.65
CA GLU A 249 -1.26 -0.40 -0.51
C GLU A 249 -2.61 -1.13 -0.61
N SER A 250 -3.67 -0.45 -1.05
CA SER A 250 -5.02 -1.02 -1.12
C SER A 250 -5.31 -1.81 -2.40
N GLU A 251 -4.59 -1.57 -3.51
CA GLU A 251 -4.86 -2.23 -4.80
C GLU A 251 -4.30 -3.65 -4.83
N ALA A 252 -5.18 -4.64 -4.95
CA ALA A 252 -4.80 -6.05 -4.95
C ALA A 252 -3.92 -6.45 -6.16
N LEU A 253 -4.02 -5.72 -7.27
CA LEU A 253 -3.19 -5.95 -8.45
C LEU A 253 -1.70 -5.66 -8.18
N VAL A 254 -1.40 -4.71 -7.27
CA VAL A 254 -0.04 -4.30 -6.92
C VAL A 254 0.53 -5.24 -5.88
N GLU A 255 1.60 -5.95 -6.23
CA GLU A 255 2.34 -6.82 -5.30
C GLU A 255 3.50 -6.07 -4.65
N ARG A 256 4.23 -5.22 -5.42
CA ARG A 256 5.36 -4.42 -4.92
C ARG A 256 5.39 -3.05 -5.59
N TYR A 257 5.95 -2.07 -4.87
CA TYR A 257 6.27 -0.76 -5.41
C TYR A 257 7.55 -0.19 -4.80
N ALA A 258 8.30 0.61 -5.55
CA ALA A 258 9.53 1.25 -5.11
C ALA A 258 9.55 2.74 -5.44
N TRP A 259 9.80 3.56 -4.43
CA TRP A 259 9.93 5.01 -4.60
C TRP A 259 11.23 5.37 -5.30
N PHE A 260 11.16 6.24 -6.30
CA PHE A 260 12.30 6.80 -7.01
C PHE A 260 12.52 8.25 -6.57
N ILE A 261 13.62 8.58 -5.91
CA ILE A 261 14.67 7.85 -5.21
C ILE A 261 14.86 8.46 -3.80
N PRO A 262 15.29 7.69 -2.79
CA PRO A 262 15.48 8.21 -1.43
C PRO A 262 16.45 9.40 -1.33
N ARG A 263 17.46 9.45 -2.20
CA ARG A 263 18.49 10.50 -2.19
C ARG A 263 18.91 10.81 -3.62
N SER A 264 18.91 12.07 -4.02
CA SER A 264 19.42 12.53 -5.31
C SER A 264 20.53 13.57 -5.13
N SER A 265 21.20 13.93 -6.21
CA SER A 265 22.19 15.01 -6.22
C SER A 265 21.58 16.40 -6.14
N ALA A 266 20.26 16.54 -6.34
CA ALA A 266 19.56 17.81 -6.20
C ALA A 266 19.45 18.21 -4.73
N SER A 267 19.34 19.52 -4.43
CA SER A 267 18.99 19.97 -3.09
C SER A 267 17.55 19.65 -2.73
N LEU A 268 17.23 19.57 -1.41
CA LEU A 268 15.92 19.16 -0.91
C LEU A 268 14.77 20.08 -1.36
N ASP A 269 15.09 21.34 -1.66
CA ASP A 269 14.17 22.39 -2.10
C ASP A 269 14.02 22.50 -3.62
N LYS A 270 14.63 21.56 -4.37
CA LYS A 270 14.56 21.55 -5.85
C LYS A 270 13.68 20.42 -6.36
N ALA A 271 12.93 20.76 -7.40
CA ALA A 271 12.11 19.81 -8.14
C ALA A 271 12.92 18.59 -8.62
N PRO A 272 12.31 17.41 -8.64
CA PRO A 272 10.92 17.08 -8.32
C PRO A 272 10.60 16.87 -6.84
N TYR A 273 11.43 17.29 -5.90
CA TYR A 273 11.21 17.19 -4.44
C TYR A 273 11.06 15.76 -3.91
N MET A 274 11.70 14.79 -4.53
CA MET A 274 11.47 13.34 -4.29
C MET A 274 12.23 12.75 -3.11
N GLN A 275 13.12 13.50 -2.48
CA GLN A 275 14.09 12.98 -1.53
C GLN A 275 13.44 12.60 -0.20
N LEU A 276 13.71 11.36 0.25
CA LEU A 276 13.25 10.84 1.55
C LEU A 276 14.27 11.13 2.67
N LEU A 277 15.55 11.36 2.31
CA LEU A 277 16.67 11.51 3.24
C LEU A 277 17.33 12.87 3.07
N THR A 278 17.77 13.47 4.19
CA THR A 278 18.55 14.69 4.20
C THR A 278 19.99 14.44 3.77
N HIS A 279 20.68 15.49 3.29
CA HIS A 279 22.11 15.45 2.98
C HIS A 279 23.03 15.73 4.20
N THR A 280 22.47 15.78 5.40
CA THR A 280 23.21 15.98 6.64
C THR A 280 24.02 14.75 7.02
N ASN A 281 24.97 14.90 7.92
CA ASN A 281 25.74 13.80 8.53
C ASN A 281 25.66 13.91 10.06
N PRO A 282 24.95 13.01 10.76
CA PRO A 282 24.18 11.88 10.24
C PRO A 282 22.96 12.32 9.42
N PRO A 283 22.48 11.48 8.49
CA PRO A 283 21.25 11.72 7.76
C PRO A 283 20.01 11.58 8.67
N THR A 284 18.92 12.22 8.25
CA THR A 284 17.60 12.05 8.88
C THR A 284 16.55 11.89 7.79
N LEU A 285 15.35 11.46 8.15
CA LEU A 285 14.21 11.51 7.23
C LEU A 285 13.86 12.99 6.94
N THR A 286 13.49 13.26 5.69
CA THR A 286 12.77 14.50 5.35
C THR A 286 11.30 14.36 5.75
N PRO A 287 10.50 15.42 5.81
CA PRO A 287 9.06 15.30 6.01
C PRO A 287 8.37 14.38 4.96
N LEU A 288 8.88 14.33 3.72
CA LEU A 288 8.42 13.38 2.70
C LEU A 288 8.83 11.95 3.05
N GLY A 289 10.05 11.77 3.58
CA GLY A 289 10.55 10.48 4.08
C GLY A 289 9.76 9.97 5.27
N GLU A 290 9.36 10.84 6.20
CA GLU A 290 8.47 10.49 7.30
C GLU A 290 7.11 10.02 6.79
N MET A 291 6.53 10.72 5.79
CA MET A 291 5.28 10.29 5.17
C MET A 291 5.42 8.92 4.49
N PHE A 292 6.50 8.71 3.75
CA PHE A 292 6.77 7.42 3.10
C PHE A 292 6.90 6.28 4.11
N CYS A 293 7.60 6.52 5.21
CA CYS A 293 7.85 5.53 6.25
C CYS A 293 6.60 5.24 7.10
N TYR A 294 5.86 6.27 7.51
CA TYR A 294 4.82 6.14 8.54
C TYR A 294 3.40 6.00 7.99
N LEU A 295 3.21 6.02 6.66
CA LEU A 295 1.91 5.75 6.06
C LEU A 295 1.50 4.29 6.31
N SER A 296 0.23 4.08 6.67
CA SER A 296 -0.30 2.74 6.94
C SER A 296 -0.02 1.75 5.80
N PRO A 297 0.42 0.52 6.12
CA PRO A 297 0.46 -0.58 5.16
C PRO A 297 -0.93 -1.12 4.81
N MET A 298 -1.99 -0.62 5.44
CA MET A 298 -3.37 -1.10 5.30
C MET A 298 -3.51 -2.63 5.46
N ASP A 299 -2.71 -3.22 6.35
CA ASP A 299 -2.72 -4.65 6.60
C ASP A 299 -3.98 -5.05 7.38
N THR A 300 -4.91 -5.71 6.70
CA THR A 300 -6.15 -6.21 7.30
C THR A 300 -6.01 -7.55 8.00
N THR A 301 -4.80 -8.12 8.08
CA THR A 301 -4.53 -9.39 8.77
C THR A 301 -4.12 -9.20 10.22
N VAL A 302 -3.92 -7.94 10.66
CA VAL A 302 -3.50 -7.62 12.03
C VAL A 302 -4.54 -6.79 12.78
N TRP A 303 -4.50 -6.93 14.12
CA TRP A 303 -5.29 -6.15 15.06
C TRP A 303 -4.35 -5.40 15.98
N LEU A 304 -4.49 -4.08 16.06
CA LEU A 304 -3.66 -3.25 16.94
C LEU A 304 -4.11 -3.39 18.39
N ASP A 305 -3.19 -3.69 19.29
CA ASP A 305 -3.46 -3.67 20.72
C ASP A 305 -3.71 -2.22 21.18
N ALA A 306 -4.96 -1.94 21.54
CA ALA A 306 -5.41 -0.60 21.94
C ALA A 306 -5.05 -0.25 23.39
N LYS A 307 -4.03 -0.91 23.99
CA LYS A 307 -3.45 -0.52 25.28
C LYS A 307 -2.67 0.80 25.22
N ARG A 308 -2.34 1.26 24.02
CA ARG A 308 -1.69 2.54 23.70
C ARG A 308 -2.60 3.45 22.90
N THR A 309 -2.23 4.70 22.74
CA THR A 309 -2.82 5.60 21.78
C THR A 309 -2.54 5.11 20.35
N ILE A 310 -3.59 5.05 19.53
CA ILE A 310 -3.54 4.67 18.11
C ILE A 310 -3.49 5.96 17.29
N LEU A 311 -2.47 6.11 16.45
CA LEU A 311 -2.34 7.29 15.61
C LEU A 311 -3.39 7.27 14.49
N ALA A 312 -3.85 8.44 14.08
CA ALA A 312 -4.88 8.55 13.05
C ALA A 312 -4.47 7.92 11.71
N SER A 313 -3.16 7.83 11.43
CA SER A 313 -2.62 7.19 10.24
C SER A 313 -2.54 5.66 10.31
N GLU A 314 -2.89 5.02 11.42
CA GLU A 314 -2.84 3.54 11.57
C GLU A 314 -4.15 2.84 11.15
N TYR A 315 -4.86 3.42 10.18
CA TYR A 315 -6.06 2.81 9.60
C TYR A 315 -5.72 1.62 8.71
N VAL A 316 -6.66 0.67 8.60
CA VAL A 316 -6.55 -0.49 7.69
C VAL A 316 -7.39 -0.31 6.42
N LYS A 317 -8.35 0.62 6.43
CA LYS A 317 -9.14 1.00 5.25
C LYS A 317 -9.47 2.48 5.28
N LEU A 318 -9.57 3.08 4.10
CA LEU A 318 -10.07 4.42 3.91
C LEU A 318 -11.09 4.46 2.76
N LYS A 319 -11.99 5.41 2.82
CA LYS A 319 -12.90 5.74 1.71
C LYS A 319 -12.77 7.21 1.41
N ASN A 320 -12.65 7.53 0.14
CA ASN A 320 -12.40 8.86 -0.40
C ASN A 320 -10.95 9.33 -0.14
N THR A 321 -10.19 9.51 -1.22
CA THR A 321 -8.73 9.70 -1.19
C THR A 321 -8.27 11.14 -1.10
N SER A 322 -9.19 12.10 -0.89
CA SER A 322 -8.81 13.53 -0.77
C SER A 322 -8.18 13.90 0.57
N MET A 323 -8.04 12.91 1.49
CA MET A 323 -7.33 13.14 2.75
C MET A 323 -5.85 13.39 2.51
N ALA A 324 -5.31 14.42 3.14
CA ALA A 324 -3.88 14.67 3.17
C ALA A 324 -3.30 14.20 4.51
N LEU A 325 -2.13 13.58 4.46
CA LEU A 325 -1.34 13.22 5.63
C LEU A 325 -0.10 14.11 5.72
N ARG A 326 0.31 14.41 6.94
CA ARG A 326 1.56 15.14 7.25
C ARG A 326 2.19 14.54 8.50
N PRO A 327 3.51 14.68 8.70
CA PRO A 327 4.12 14.35 9.98
C PRO A 327 3.35 14.99 11.13
N SER A 328 3.06 14.20 12.16
CA SER A 328 2.23 14.67 13.27
C SER A 328 3.00 15.69 14.12
N ASN A 329 2.34 16.79 14.46
CA ASN A 329 2.83 17.80 15.40
C ASN A 329 2.14 17.70 16.77
N ASP A 330 1.34 16.68 17.01
CA ASP A 330 0.71 16.41 18.31
C ASP A 330 1.67 15.62 19.23
N SER A 331 2.50 16.35 19.95
CA SER A 331 3.50 15.75 20.84
C SER A 331 2.90 14.87 21.93
N VAL A 332 1.65 15.15 22.37
CA VAL A 332 0.94 14.35 23.37
C VAL A 332 0.54 13.00 22.80
N ALA A 333 -0.05 13.00 21.60
CA ALA A 333 -0.42 11.75 20.93
C ALA A 333 0.81 10.89 20.61
N LEU A 334 1.88 11.50 20.07
CA LEU A 334 3.13 10.79 19.74
C LEU A 334 3.78 10.17 20.99
N ALA A 335 3.85 10.93 22.11
CA ALA A 335 4.39 10.41 23.36
C ALA A 335 3.59 9.22 23.91
N SER A 336 2.26 9.30 23.84
CA SER A 336 1.37 8.23 24.30
C SER A 336 1.33 7.02 23.35
N ALA A 337 1.50 7.24 22.03
CA ALA A 337 1.61 6.16 21.07
C ALA A 337 2.96 5.42 21.17
N GLY A 338 4.03 6.12 21.60
CA GLY A 338 5.38 5.57 21.70
C GLY A 338 6.10 5.37 20.37
N VAL A 339 5.53 5.87 19.26
CA VAL A 339 6.08 5.78 17.90
C VAL A 339 5.86 7.10 17.16
N PRO A 340 6.73 7.43 16.20
CA PRO A 340 6.46 8.51 15.27
C PRO A 340 5.30 8.15 14.34
N GLY A 341 4.63 9.15 13.75
CA GLY A 341 3.56 8.90 12.82
C GLY A 341 2.97 10.15 12.19
N LEU A 342 1.86 9.98 11.47
CA LEU A 342 1.24 11.03 10.69
C LEU A 342 -0.09 11.46 11.30
N MET A 343 -0.41 12.73 11.13
CA MET A 343 -1.75 13.28 11.32
C MET A 343 -2.48 13.35 9.97
N ILE A 344 -3.78 13.30 10.00
CA ILE A 344 -4.65 13.57 8.86
C ILE A 344 -5.00 15.06 8.92
N THR A 345 -4.70 15.83 7.88
CA THR A 345 -4.84 17.27 7.88
C THR A 345 -6.13 17.78 7.23
N ASN A 346 -6.83 16.95 6.53
CA ASN A 346 -8.07 17.33 5.84
C ASN A 346 -9.06 16.17 5.85
N PHE A 347 -9.51 15.78 7.06
CA PHE A 347 -10.61 14.85 7.19
C PHE A 347 -11.90 15.60 6.98
N ALA A 348 -12.60 15.35 5.87
CA ALA A 348 -13.74 16.11 5.40
C ALA A 348 -15.00 15.25 5.24
N ALA A 349 -16.14 15.88 5.14
CA ALA A 349 -17.43 15.20 4.99
C ALA A 349 -17.41 14.18 3.84
N GLY A 350 -17.93 12.97 4.11
CA GLY A 350 -17.94 11.82 3.19
C GLY A 350 -16.72 10.93 3.25
N GLN A 351 -15.66 11.30 3.98
CA GLN A 351 -14.48 10.46 4.17
C GLN A 351 -14.66 9.51 5.35
N GLN A 352 -14.02 8.34 5.25
CA GLN A 352 -14.10 7.28 6.28
C GLN A 352 -12.73 6.69 6.53
N LEU A 353 -12.47 6.34 7.79
CA LEU A 353 -11.30 5.62 8.27
C LEU A 353 -11.76 4.41 9.07
N THR A 354 -11.16 3.26 8.83
CA THR A 354 -11.43 2.04 9.60
C THR A 354 -10.17 1.55 10.26
N TYR A 355 -10.27 1.24 11.54
CA TYR A 355 -9.22 0.66 12.37
C TYR A 355 -9.63 -0.75 12.80
N GLN A 356 -8.67 -1.65 12.92
CA GLN A 356 -8.82 -2.96 13.53
C GLN A 356 -8.12 -2.94 14.89
N LEU A 357 -8.89 -2.95 15.97
CA LEU A 357 -8.41 -2.77 17.33
C LEU A 357 -8.70 -4.02 18.18
N TYR A 358 -7.72 -4.41 18.99
CA TYR A 358 -7.88 -5.40 20.04
C TYR A 358 -7.88 -4.72 21.40
N THR A 359 -8.80 -5.11 22.28
CA THR A 359 -8.81 -4.68 23.67
C THR A 359 -8.81 -5.89 24.60
N ALA A 360 -7.82 -5.96 25.50
CA ALA A 360 -7.71 -7.05 26.47
C ALA A 360 -8.73 -6.93 27.64
N THR A 361 -9.30 -5.75 27.85
CA THR A 361 -10.24 -5.44 28.94
C THR A 361 -11.40 -4.63 28.40
N GLN A 362 -12.54 -4.64 29.11
CA GLN A 362 -13.66 -3.76 28.80
C GLN A 362 -13.23 -2.31 28.80
N THR A 363 -13.63 -1.57 27.76
CA THR A 363 -13.47 -0.11 27.68
C THR A 363 -14.74 0.60 28.06
N LYS A 364 -14.63 1.89 28.41
CA LYS A 364 -15.79 2.75 28.73
C LYS A 364 -15.86 4.01 27.90
N GLN A 365 -14.74 4.37 27.26
CA GLN A 365 -14.65 5.64 26.54
C GLN A 365 -13.70 5.56 25.36
N LEU A 366 -14.05 6.25 24.29
CA LEU A 366 -13.16 6.62 23.20
C LEU A 366 -12.78 8.09 23.36
N ASN A 367 -11.51 8.40 23.32
CA ASN A 367 -10.95 9.75 23.20
C ASN A 367 -10.46 9.94 21.76
N LEU A 368 -10.97 10.97 21.08
CA LEU A 368 -10.54 11.34 19.73
C LEU A 368 -9.81 12.67 19.78
N ARG A 369 -8.53 12.69 19.39
CA ARG A 369 -7.73 13.92 19.33
C ARG A 369 -7.85 14.54 17.95
N TYR A 370 -8.33 15.77 17.91
CA TYR A 370 -8.60 16.49 16.68
C TYR A 370 -8.23 17.98 16.78
N ASN A 371 -8.18 18.62 15.61
CA ASN A 371 -8.08 20.07 15.45
C ASN A 371 -9.19 20.51 14.48
N GLY A 372 -10.13 21.32 14.94
CA GLY A 372 -11.34 21.67 14.21
C GLY A 372 -11.23 22.96 13.39
N TYR A 373 -11.27 22.86 12.08
CA TYR A 373 -11.37 24.03 11.19
C TYR A 373 -12.80 24.58 11.11
N SER A 374 -13.78 23.70 11.28
CA SER A 374 -15.20 24.00 11.34
C SER A 374 -15.87 23.17 12.43
N ASN A 375 -17.08 23.51 12.80
CA ASN A 375 -17.91 22.59 13.57
C ASN A 375 -18.17 21.37 12.73
N SER A 376 -17.83 20.20 13.26
CA SER A 376 -17.87 18.94 12.54
C SER A 376 -18.63 17.89 13.33
N ILE A 377 -19.25 16.97 12.64
CA ILE A 377 -19.91 15.79 13.22
C ILE A 377 -19.29 14.55 12.59
N CYS A 378 -18.82 13.65 13.44
CA CYS A 378 -18.26 12.38 13.01
C CYS A 378 -19.14 11.24 13.52
N GLU A 379 -19.50 10.31 12.64
CA GLU A 379 -20.13 9.04 13.00
C GLU A 379 -19.09 8.07 13.53
N LEU A 380 -19.39 7.44 14.66
CA LEU A 380 -18.62 6.34 15.24
C LEU A 380 -19.37 5.04 15.00
N HIS A 381 -18.78 4.15 14.21
CA HIS A 381 -19.31 2.80 14.01
C HIS A 381 -18.38 1.77 14.63
N VAL A 382 -18.94 0.75 15.26
CA VAL A 382 -18.22 -0.41 15.76
C VAL A 382 -18.86 -1.67 15.19
N ASP A 383 -18.03 -2.54 14.65
CA ASP A 383 -18.44 -3.82 14.04
C ASP A 383 -19.60 -3.64 13.04
N GLY A 384 -19.49 -2.58 12.23
CA GLY A 384 -20.44 -2.21 11.21
C GLY A 384 -21.73 -1.54 11.70
N LYS A 385 -21.87 -1.25 13.00
CA LYS A 385 -23.07 -0.63 13.58
C LYS A 385 -22.74 0.78 14.08
N LEU A 386 -23.58 1.75 13.74
CA LEU A 386 -23.51 3.10 14.29
C LEU A 386 -23.72 3.03 15.80
N GLN A 387 -22.77 3.58 16.56
CA GLN A 387 -22.81 3.65 18.04
C GLN A 387 -23.15 5.05 18.51
N ASN A 388 -22.53 6.07 17.89
CA ASN A 388 -22.65 7.43 18.37
C ASN A 388 -22.33 8.45 17.28
N TYR A 389 -22.73 9.70 17.53
CA TYR A 389 -22.25 10.88 16.79
C TYR A 389 -21.30 11.65 17.70
N ILE A 390 -20.16 12.05 17.17
CA ILE A 390 -19.12 12.80 17.87
C ILE A 390 -19.20 14.25 17.44
N ASP A 391 -19.59 15.12 18.36
CA ASP A 391 -19.52 16.56 18.16
C ASP A 391 -18.07 17.03 18.29
N MET A 392 -17.58 17.67 17.24
CA MET A 392 -16.22 18.17 17.14
C MET A 392 -16.27 19.68 16.82
N PRO A 393 -16.48 20.53 17.84
CA PRO A 393 -16.59 21.96 17.64
C PRO A 393 -15.26 22.57 17.14
N ARG A 394 -15.37 23.63 16.34
CA ARG A 394 -14.22 24.41 15.91
C ARG A 394 -13.46 24.95 17.12
N ASN A 395 -12.14 24.71 17.17
CA ASN A 395 -11.26 25.26 18.22
C ASN A 395 -10.46 26.48 17.76
N GLY A 396 -10.56 26.86 16.47
CA GLY A 396 -10.00 28.12 15.94
C GLY A 396 -8.49 28.17 15.77
N SER A 397 -7.79 27.09 16.08
CA SER A 397 -6.33 26.96 15.97
C SER A 397 -5.95 25.92 14.93
N SER A 398 -4.81 26.06 14.27
CA SER A 398 -4.22 25.04 13.38
C SER A 398 -3.15 24.18 14.08
N THR A 399 -2.81 24.52 15.32
CA THR A 399 -1.72 23.86 16.07
C THR A 399 -2.16 23.35 17.44
N GLU A 400 -3.36 23.73 17.90
CA GLU A 400 -3.88 23.31 19.20
C GLU A 400 -4.77 22.08 19.04
N TRP A 401 -4.38 20.98 19.66
CA TRP A 401 -5.10 19.72 19.67
C TRP A 401 -6.03 19.63 20.86
N VAL A 402 -7.29 19.28 20.61
CA VAL A 402 -8.32 19.07 21.63
C VAL A 402 -8.80 17.62 21.59
N THR A 403 -9.44 17.17 22.68
CA THR A 403 -9.96 15.82 22.81
C THR A 403 -11.47 15.84 22.90
N ALA A 404 -12.15 15.12 21.99
CA ALA A 404 -13.53 14.73 22.16
C ALA A 404 -13.58 13.37 22.86
N SER A 405 -14.30 13.30 23.98
CA SER A 405 -14.46 12.07 24.77
C SER A 405 -15.88 11.55 24.62
N ILE A 406 -16.03 10.29 24.21
CA ILE A 406 -17.31 9.68 23.90
C ILE A 406 -17.45 8.39 24.70
N PRO A 407 -18.57 8.16 25.42
CA PRO A 407 -18.85 6.87 26.01
C PRO A 407 -18.83 5.78 24.93
N LEU A 408 -18.03 4.73 25.16
CA LEU A 408 -17.92 3.59 24.26
C LEU A 408 -17.55 2.33 25.04
N GLU A 409 -18.52 1.45 25.22
CA GLU A 409 -18.30 0.18 25.87
C GLU A 409 -17.96 -0.89 24.82
N LEU A 410 -16.73 -1.40 24.86
CA LEU A 410 -16.31 -2.57 24.10
C LEU A 410 -15.98 -3.70 25.06
N THR A 411 -16.45 -4.89 24.74
CA THR A 411 -16.04 -6.11 25.45
C THR A 411 -14.59 -6.45 25.12
N PRO A 412 -13.89 -7.24 25.95
CA PRO A 412 -12.59 -7.78 25.54
C PRO A 412 -12.68 -8.53 24.21
N GLY A 413 -11.76 -8.26 23.30
CA GLY A 413 -11.76 -8.86 21.97
C GLY A 413 -11.31 -7.92 20.87
N CYS A 414 -11.59 -8.30 19.64
CA CYS A 414 -11.25 -7.55 18.43
C CYS A 414 -12.48 -6.83 17.89
N HIS A 415 -12.31 -5.56 17.57
CA HIS A 415 -13.37 -4.68 17.09
C HIS A 415 -12.91 -3.85 15.90
N THR A 416 -13.75 -3.74 14.88
CA THR A 416 -13.56 -2.75 13.84
C THR A 416 -14.16 -1.42 14.31
N VAL A 417 -13.34 -0.38 14.36
CA VAL A 417 -13.77 0.99 14.69
C VAL A 417 -13.69 1.83 13.43
N MET A 418 -14.82 2.37 12.97
CA MET A 418 -14.86 3.23 11.80
C MET A 418 -15.30 4.65 12.20
N LEU A 419 -14.54 5.63 11.78
CA LEU A 419 -14.83 7.04 11.84
C LEU A 419 -15.29 7.51 10.46
N ALA A 420 -16.49 8.08 10.36
CA ALA A 420 -17.02 8.63 9.13
C ALA A 420 -17.41 10.09 9.35
N LEU A 421 -16.74 11.03 8.68
CA LEU A 421 -17.09 12.43 8.85
C LEU A 421 -18.40 12.74 8.11
N PHE A 422 -19.45 13.06 8.87
CA PHE A 422 -20.78 13.37 8.35
C PHE A 422 -20.84 14.81 7.85
N SER A 423 -20.27 15.76 8.60
CA SER A 423 -20.26 17.18 8.23
C SER A 423 -19.01 17.89 8.72
N GLY A 424 -18.64 18.98 8.06
CA GLY A 424 -17.51 19.81 8.42
C GLY A 424 -16.17 19.30 7.90
N SER A 425 -15.09 19.75 8.53
CA SER A 425 -13.71 19.31 8.27
C SER A 425 -12.83 19.52 9.50
N CYS A 426 -11.88 18.64 9.72
CA CYS A 426 -10.93 18.70 10.82
C CYS A 426 -9.62 18.02 10.46
N SER A 427 -8.60 18.20 11.30
CA SER A 427 -7.46 17.30 11.37
C SER A 427 -7.68 16.26 12.45
N LEU A 428 -7.15 15.05 12.25
CA LEU A 428 -7.13 13.97 13.25
C LEU A 428 -5.70 13.60 13.57
N SER A 429 -5.39 13.45 14.86
CA SER A 429 -4.07 13.01 15.34
C SER A 429 -4.10 11.58 15.84
N ALA A 430 -5.04 11.24 16.71
CA ALA A 430 -5.06 9.94 17.37
C ALA A 430 -6.43 9.59 17.95
N LEU A 431 -6.59 8.32 18.28
CA LEU A 431 -7.68 7.77 19.07
C LEU A 431 -7.13 6.92 20.22
N GLU A 432 -7.84 6.90 21.34
CA GLU A 432 -7.47 6.15 22.54
C GLU A 432 -8.72 5.50 23.17
N LEU A 433 -8.63 4.23 23.52
CA LEU A 433 -9.66 3.53 24.28
C LEU A 433 -9.27 3.49 25.76
N THR A 434 -10.16 3.97 26.63
CA THR A 434 -9.91 3.99 28.09
C THR A 434 -10.91 3.13 28.87
N LYS A 435 -10.52 2.71 30.09
CA LYS A 435 -11.31 1.89 31.00
C LYS A 435 -12.38 2.67 31.75
#